data_29957b6c3a4836ab546821bf821df734
#
_entry.id   29957b6c3a4836ab546821bf821df734
#
_cell.length_a   1.000
_cell.length_b   1.000
_cell.length_c   1.000
_cell.angle_alpha   90.00
_cell.angle_beta   90.00
_cell.angle_gamma   90.00
#
_symmetry.space_group_name_H-M   'P 1'
#
loop_
_entity.id
_entity.type
_entity.pdbx_description
1 polymer ?
#
loop_
_entity_poly.entity_id
_entity_poly.type
_entity_poly.pdbx_seq_one_letter_code
_entity_poly.pdbx_strand_id
1 'polypeptide(L)'
;MAKLQNLPKVCPSCGERLCVCGLRCTECGTRIEGLYGLPVTMQLPADDQVFILDFVKSSGSLKEMARKLGLSYPTVRNRLDDIIAQIQTIENNETNH
;
A
#
# COMPACT_ATOMS: atom_id res chain seq x y z
N MET A 1 7.08 -15.04 -18.92
CA MET A 1 7.43 -14.08 -17.85
C MET A 1 7.01 -14.65 -16.51
N ALA A 2 7.89 -14.65 -15.52
CA ALA A 2 7.57 -15.17 -14.21
C ALA A 2 6.50 -14.30 -13.56
N LYS A 3 5.55 -14.95 -12.88
CA LYS A 3 4.50 -14.25 -12.15
C LYS A 3 5.11 -13.62 -10.89
N LEU A 4 4.98 -12.31 -10.76
CA LEU A 4 5.48 -11.59 -9.60
C LEU A 4 4.49 -11.71 -8.45
N GLN A 5 5.01 -11.87 -7.25
CA GLN A 5 4.21 -11.98 -6.05
C GLN A 5 4.12 -10.63 -5.35
N ASN A 6 3.13 -10.50 -4.47
CA ASN A 6 3.01 -9.32 -3.64
C ASN A 6 4.19 -9.22 -2.69
N LEU A 7 4.66 -7.99 -2.49
CA LEU A 7 5.80 -7.73 -1.60
C LEU A 7 5.41 -8.01 -0.15
N PRO A 8 6.12 -8.92 0.55
CA PRO A 8 5.88 -9.07 1.97
C PRO A 8 6.32 -7.82 2.73
N LYS A 9 5.57 -7.44 3.76
CA LYS A 9 5.78 -6.18 4.48
C LYS A 9 6.10 -6.39 5.95
N VAL A 10 5.72 -7.54 6.49
CA VAL A 10 5.84 -7.83 7.92
C VAL A 10 6.64 -9.11 8.10
N CYS A 11 7.56 -9.08 9.05
CA CYS A 11 8.39 -10.25 9.37
C CYS A 11 7.52 -11.36 9.95
N PRO A 12 7.54 -12.58 9.37
CA PRO A 12 6.74 -13.68 9.90
C PRO A 12 7.22 -14.18 11.25
N SER A 13 8.44 -13.84 11.63
CA SER A 13 9.02 -14.29 12.90
C SER A 13 8.72 -13.36 14.07
N CYS A 14 8.87 -12.05 13.88
CA CYS A 14 8.74 -11.09 14.98
C CYS A 14 7.63 -10.07 14.78
N GLY A 15 7.01 -10.03 13.61
CA GLY A 15 5.92 -9.09 13.33
C GLY A 15 6.35 -7.66 13.04
N GLU A 16 7.65 -7.39 13.04
CA GLU A 16 8.15 -6.05 12.73
C GLU A 16 8.11 -5.80 11.23
N ARG A 17 8.24 -4.52 10.86
CA ARG A 17 8.19 -4.11 9.47
C ARG A 17 9.45 -4.53 8.73
N LEU A 18 9.27 -5.02 7.51
CA LEU A 18 10.38 -5.36 6.64
C LEU A 18 10.82 -4.13 5.84
N CYS A 19 12.11 -4.05 5.55
CA CYS A 19 12.65 -3.11 4.57
C CYS A 19 13.12 -3.88 3.35
N VAL A 20 13.40 -3.16 2.28
CA VAL A 20 13.92 -3.76 1.04
C VAL A 20 15.45 -3.68 1.09
N CYS A 21 16.12 -4.81 0.94
CA CYS A 21 17.59 -4.85 0.92
C CYS A 21 18.16 -5.18 -0.45
N GLY A 22 17.34 -5.66 -1.38
CA GLY A 22 17.83 -6.01 -2.71
C GLY A 22 16.75 -5.99 -3.77
N LEU A 23 17.16 -5.65 -4.97
CA LEU A 23 16.29 -5.62 -6.15
C LEU A 23 17.09 -6.23 -7.31
N ARG A 24 16.38 -6.83 -8.25
CA ARG A 24 17.00 -7.44 -9.43
C ARG A 24 16.23 -7.04 -10.68
N CYS A 25 16.98 -6.64 -11.70
CA CYS A 25 16.38 -6.41 -13.01
C CYS A 25 16.06 -7.75 -13.67
N THR A 26 14.81 -7.94 -14.06
CA THR A 26 14.38 -9.18 -14.72
C THR A 26 14.87 -9.27 -16.16
N GLU A 27 15.30 -8.16 -16.76
CA GLU A 27 15.78 -8.13 -18.13
C GLU A 27 17.26 -8.50 -18.23
N CYS A 28 18.11 -7.82 -17.48
CA CYS A 28 19.56 -8.00 -17.59
C CYS A 28 20.20 -8.67 -16.38
N GLY A 29 19.44 -8.91 -15.32
CA GLY A 29 19.95 -9.57 -14.11
C GLY A 29 20.73 -8.66 -13.18
N THR A 30 20.84 -7.38 -13.46
CA THR A 30 21.52 -6.43 -12.59
C THR A 30 20.89 -6.46 -11.19
N ARG A 31 21.72 -6.48 -10.15
CA ARG A 31 21.27 -6.50 -8.76
C ARG A 31 21.67 -5.19 -8.09
N ILE A 32 20.76 -4.68 -7.28
CA ILE A 32 20.97 -3.48 -6.47
C ILE A 32 20.77 -3.88 -5.03
N GLU A 33 21.75 -3.61 -4.17
CA GLU A 33 21.67 -3.92 -2.76
C GLU A 33 21.79 -2.65 -1.94
N GLY A 34 21.08 -2.59 -0.82
CA GLY A 34 21.06 -1.45 0.06
C GLY A 34 20.06 -1.64 1.18
N LEU A 35 19.69 -0.55 1.80
CA LEU A 35 18.68 -0.56 2.85
C LEU A 35 17.63 0.49 2.48
N TYR A 36 16.51 0.05 1.95
CA TYR A 36 15.48 0.91 1.41
C TYR A 36 14.20 0.75 2.22
N GLY A 37 13.57 1.86 2.59
CA GLY A 37 12.26 1.84 3.22
C GLY A 37 11.15 1.72 2.19
N LEU A 38 9.97 1.31 2.63
CA LEU A 38 8.77 1.31 1.79
C LEU A 38 8.06 2.65 1.91
N PRO A 39 7.61 3.25 0.80
CA PRO A 39 6.73 4.41 0.87
C PRO A 39 5.50 4.13 1.71
N VAL A 40 4.93 5.17 2.32
CA VAL A 40 3.78 5.02 3.23
C VAL A 40 2.64 4.23 2.59
N THR A 41 2.30 4.57 1.34
CA THR A 41 1.19 3.90 0.66
C THR A 41 1.44 2.42 0.43
N MET A 42 2.70 2.03 0.26
CA MET A 42 3.05 0.62 0.08
C MET A 42 3.02 -0.19 1.38
N GLN A 43 2.95 0.48 2.51
CA GLN A 43 2.85 -0.18 3.82
C GLN A 43 1.41 -0.53 4.19
N LEU A 44 0.45 -0.07 3.42
CA LEU A 44 -0.95 -0.40 3.60
C LEU A 44 -1.24 -1.82 3.11
N PRO A 45 -2.29 -2.48 3.65
CA PRO A 45 -2.74 -3.77 3.10
C PRO A 45 -3.02 -3.67 1.60
N ALA A 46 -2.87 -4.78 0.89
CA ALA A 46 -3.02 -4.80 -0.57
C ALA A 46 -4.39 -4.31 -1.04
N ASP A 47 -5.45 -4.67 -0.34
CA ASP A 47 -6.81 -4.24 -0.70
C ASP A 47 -7.01 -2.74 -0.50
N ASP A 48 -6.36 -2.15 0.50
CA ASP A 48 -6.40 -0.70 0.70
C ASP A 48 -5.63 0.02 -0.41
N GLN A 49 -4.53 -0.55 -0.88
CA GLN A 49 -3.79 0.02 -2.01
C GLN A 49 -4.64 0.02 -3.28
N VAL A 50 -5.39 -1.04 -3.52
CA VAL A 50 -6.31 -1.12 -4.66
C VAL A 50 -7.42 -0.06 -4.52
N PHE A 51 -7.95 0.12 -3.31
CA PHE A 51 -8.96 1.15 -3.05
C PHE A 51 -8.43 2.55 -3.39
N ILE A 52 -7.22 2.86 -2.95
CA ILE A 52 -6.60 4.16 -3.23
C ILE A 52 -6.43 4.36 -4.74
N LEU A 53 -5.98 3.33 -5.44
CA LEU A 53 -5.80 3.39 -6.88
C LEU A 53 -7.13 3.68 -7.58
N ASP A 54 -8.19 2.99 -7.18
CA ASP A 54 -9.53 3.22 -7.73
C ASP A 54 -10.04 4.61 -7.41
N PHE A 55 -9.76 5.11 -6.21
CA PHE A 55 -10.12 6.45 -5.79
C PHE A 55 -9.47 7.52 -6.68
N VAL A 56 -8.18 7.35 -6.95
CA VAL A 56 -7.45 8.26 -7.83
C VAL A 56 -8.01 8.18 -9.24
N LYS A 57 -8.29 6.98 -9.74
CA LYS A 57 -8.88 6.79 -11.07
C LYS A 57 -10.26 7.42 -11.18
N SER A 58 -10.98 7.53 -10.07
CA SER A 58 -12.28 8.18 -10.01
C SER A 58 -12.18 9.70 -9.77
N SER A 59 -10.98 10.25 -9.93
CA SER A 59 -10.71 11.68 -9.73
C SER A 59 -11.10 12.17 -8.34
N GLY A 60 -10.99 11.31 -7.34
CA GLY A 60 -11.33 11.63 -5.96
C GLY A 60 -12.81 11.66 -5.64
N SER A 61 -13.66 11.07 -6.50
CA SER A 61 -15.10 11.06 -6.30
C SER A 61 -15.53 9.82 -5.52
N LEU A 62 -15.97 10.01 -4.28
CA LEU A 62 -16.52 8.92 -3.47
C LEU A 62 -17.85 8.42 -4.02
N LYS A 63 -18.63 9.30 -4.64
CA LYS A 63 -19.88 8.93 -5.27
C LYS A 63 -19.63 7.94 -6.42
N GLU A 64 -18.63 8.21 -7.24
CA GLU A 64 -18.25 7.33 -8.33
C GLU A 64 -17.70 5.99 -7.81
N MET A 65 -16.92 6.03 -6.74
CA MET A 65 -16.42 4.83 -6.08
C MET A 65 -17.57 3.96 -5.56
N ALA A 66 -18.54 4.58 -4.91
CA ALA A 66 -19.71 3.86 -4.39
C ALA A 66 -20.45 3.16 -5.53
N ARG A 67 -20.62 3.84 -6.64
CA ARG A 67 -21.27 3.27 -7.83
C ARG A 67 -20.48 2.07 -8.36
N LYS A 68 -19.17 2.22 -8.51
CA LYS A 68 -18.30 1.15 -9.04
C LYS A 68 -18.28 -0.08 -8.16
N LEU A 69 -18.22 0.12 -6.84
CA LEU A 69 -18.10 -0.97 -5.89
C LEU A 69 -19.44 -1.57 -5.48
N GLY A 70 -20.55 -0.94 -5.87
CA GLY A 70 -21.88 -1.38 -5.46
C GLY A 70 -22.13 -1.21 -3.98
N LEU A 71 -21.52 -0.20 -3.36
CA LEU A 71 -21.63 0.10 -1.94
C LEU A 71 -22.32 1.44 -1.72
N SER A 72 -22.80 1.67 -0.51
CA SER A 72 -23.35 2.98 -0.14
C SER A 72 -22.24 4.00 0.02
N TYR A 73 -22.58 5.27 -0.15
CA TYR A 73 -21.64 6.37 0.05
C TYR A 73 -21.03 6.36 1.47
N PRO A 74 -21.83 6.22 2.55
CA PRO A 74 -21.25 6.16 3.89
C PRO A 74 -20.26 5.01 4.09
N THR A 75 -20.51 3.87 3.47
CA THR A 75 -19.60 2.72 3.56
C THR A 75 -18.25 3.04 2.93
N VAL A 76 -18.27 3.63 1.73
CA VAL A 76 -17.04 4.02 1.03
C VAL A 76 -16.31 5.10 1.81
N ARG A 77 -17.05 6.09 2.34
CA ARG A 77 -16.47 7.16 3.14
C ARG A 77 -15.79 6.63 4.40
N ASN A 78 -16.43 5.69 5.08
CA ASN A 78 -15.86 5.08 6.28
C ASN A 78 -14.57 4.34 5.95
N ARG A 79 -14.54 3.63 4.83
CA ARG A 79 -13.35 2.92 4.40
C ARG A 79 -12.19 3.89 4.12
N LEU A 80 -12.49 5.01 3.48
CA LEU A 80 -11.48 6.03 3.23
C LEU A 80 -10.96 6.60 4.55
N ASP A 81 -11.83 6.87 5.51
CA ASP A 81 -11.42 7.38 6.81
C ASP A 81 -10.52 6.39 7.55
N ASP A 82 -10.79 5.10 7.45
CA ASP A 82 -9.94 4.05 8.03
C ASP A 82 -8.56 4.05 7.39
N ILE A 83 -8.49 4.20 6.08
CA ILE A 83 -7.22 4.27 5.35
C ILE A 83 -6.43 5.50 5.79
N ILE A 84 -7.10 6.65 5.92
CA ILE A 84 -6.46 7.88 6.38
C ILE A 84 -5.86 7.68 7.77
N ALA A 85 -6.60 7.04 8.67
CA ALA A 85 -6.10 6.75 10.02
C ALA A 85 -4.86 5.87 9.99
N GLN A 86 -4.85 4.86 9.13
CA GLN A 86 -3.69 3.98 8.98
C GLN A 86 -2.48 4.76 8.45
N ILE A 87 -2.69 5.62 7.45
CA ILE A 87 -1.61 6.45 6.89
C ILE A 87 -1.02 7.33 7.98
N GLN A 88 -1.85 7.97 8.78
CA GLN A 88 -1.38 8.85 9.86
C GLN A 88 -0.58 8.07 10.90
N THR A 89 -1.00 6.85 11.22
CA THR A 89 -0.28 5.99 12.15
C THR A 89 1.10 5.62 11.60
N ILE A 90 1.17 5.26 10.32
CA ILE A 90 2.44 4.92 9.67
C ILE A 90 3.38 6.12 9.67
N GLU A 91 2.87 7.31 9.32
CA GLU A 91 3.67 8.53 9.30
C GLU A 91 4.20 8.89 10.67
N ASN A 92 3.38 8.73 11.70
CA ASN A 92 3.79 9.02 13.07
C ASN A 92 4.91 8.07 13.53
N ASN A 93 4.82 6.79 13.14
CA ASN A 93 5.86 5.82 13.47
C ASN A 93 7.18 6.14 12.77
N GLU A 94 7.13 6.66 11.55
CA GLU A 94 8.33 7.04 10.81
C GLU A 94 9.01 8.27 11.42
N THR A 95 8.23 9.23 11.90
CA THR A 95 8.79 10.45 12.50
C THR A 95 9.39 10.22 13.87
N ASN A 96 9.08 9.10 14.53
CA ASN A 96 9.58 8.77 15.86
C ASN A 96 10.91 7.99 15.84
N HIS A 97 11.50 7.85 14.67
CA HIS A 97 12.80 7.15 14.55
C HIS A 97 13.96 8.11 14.48
#